data_0074a5e2d4923521fe7fa9565b05911d
#
_entry.id   0074a5e2d4923521fe7fa9565b05911d
#
_cell.length_a   1.000
_cell.length_b   1.000
_cell.length_c   1.000
_cell.angle_alpha   90.00
_cell.angle_beta   90.00
_cell.angle_gamma   90.00
#
_symmetry.space_group_name_H-M   'P 1'
#
loop_
_entity.id
_entity.type
_entity.pdbx_description
1 polymer ?
#
loop_
_entity_poly.entity_id
_entity_poly.type
_entity_poly.pdbx_seq_one_letter_code
_entity_poly.pdbx_strand_id
1 'polypeptide(L)'
;MSTASPVSPSASTMPRGVLALAVGAFAIGVTEFIVVGILPSIAKDLRISIESAGSLVSLYALALAIGTPLLVLLMSRLPRKAALLGLMSVFLAGNLLAAFSHTFELLLLGRVITAVAHGTFFAIGATVAASLVAKAQAGRAISVMFAGLTLAMVIGVPLGSFLGNLMGWRLPFFAVVVLAALGLAAMARWLPAGLAQGKGGKATTQLAALGSGPILTMMAVTTFGFGSSFAAFTFITPILTDVTGFSATMASALLIVFGVATFAGNLAGGYLTSHLGWQKALRLMLLLLAVTQVGVALSISSQWLMTVILFVWGVFAFGLSPALQAGMLATAERYTPQAVDFASGLNISAFNLGISVGSMLGALMVSRHMMALSPWAGVAAALLALLPLAWLARRNVAKSGAVAQRLHEG
;
A
#
# COMPACT_ATOMS: atom_id res chain seq x y z
N MET A 1 40.74 40.30 -0.21
CA MET A 1 40.16 38.99 0.06
C MET A 1 38.70 39.18 0.36
N SER A 2 37.85 38.97 -0.66
CA SER A 2 36.38 39.08 -0.55
C SER A 2 35.83 37.73 -0.11
N THR A 3 35.30 37.65 1.10
CA THR A 3 34.62 36.45 1.61
C THR A 3 33.23 36.38 1.00
N ALA A 4 33.09 35.56 -0.03
CA ALA A 4 31.77 35.18 -0.54
C ALA A 4 31.02 34.41 0.55
N SER A 5 29.94 35.00 1.07
CA SER A 5 29.00 34.32 1.97
C SER A 5 28.39 33.10 1.27
N PRO A 6 28.26 31.98 1.96
CA PRO A 6 27.58 30.81 1.38
C PRO A 6 26.10 31.16 1.13
N VAL A 7 25.70 31.13 -0.14
CA VAL A 7 24.29 31.26 -0.52
C VAL A 7 23.58 30.07 0.08
N SER A 8 22.73 30.31 1.07
CA SER A 8 21.83 29.32 1.63
C SER A 8 20.94 28.76 0.48
N PRO A 9 20.81 27.44 0.31
CA PRO A 9 19.93 26.90 -0.71
C PRO A 9 18.50 27.35 -0.37
N SER A 10 17.94 28.24 -1.20
CA SER A 10 16.52 28.61 -1.11
C SER A 10 15.70 27.34 -1.12
N ALA A 11 14.81 27.19 -0.15
CA ALA A 11 13.85 26.09 -0.10
C ALA A 11 12.99 26.16 -1.38
N SER A 12 13.41 25.47 -2.45
CA SER A 12 12.67 25.46 -3.70
C SER A 12 11.30 24.87 -3.44
N THR A 13 10.25 25.65 -3.71
CA THR A 13 8.88 25.20 -3.59
C THR A 13 8.67 23.99 -4.51
N MET A 14 7.94 22.97 -4.00
CA MET A 14 7.68 21.75 -4.76
C MET A 14 6.90 22.09 -6.05
N PRO A 15 7.28 21.55 -7.22
CA PRO A 15 6.58 21.83 -8.47
C PRO A 15 5.09 21.46 -8.39
N ARG A 16 4.23 22.29 -8.96
CA ARG A 16 2.76 22.06 -8.95
C ARG A 16 2.37 20.70 -9.55
N GLY A 17 3.16 20.19 -10.52
CA GLY A 17 2.95 18.85 -11.07
C GLY A 17 3.08 17.72 -10.02
N VAL A 18 4.01 17.86 -9.06
CA VAL A 18 4.16 16.88 -7.95
C VAL A 18 2.95 16.96 -7.01
N LEU A 19 2.46 18.17 -6.72
CA LEU A 19 1.25 18.36 -5.91
C LEU A 19 0.01 17.78 -6.60
N ALA A 20 -0.11 17.90 -7.92
CA ALA A 20 -1.19 17.27 -8.69
C ALA A 20 -1.17 15.73 -8.56
N LEU A 21 0.04 15.13 -8.61
CA LEU A 21 0.20 13.71 -8.38
C LEU A 21 -0.18 13.30 -6.94
N ALA A 22 0.13 14.15 -5.94
CA ALA A 22 -0.25 13.91 -4.55
C ALA A 22 -1.78 13.95 -4.35
N VAL A 23 -2.50 14.84 -5.03
CA VAL A 23 -3.98 14.87 -5.02
C VAL A 23 -4.55 13.59 -5.63
N GLY A 24 -3.99 13.12 -6.77
CA GLY A 24 -4.35 11.83 -7.36
C GLY A 24 -4.08 10.66 -6.40
N ALA A 25 -2.92 10.65 -5.76
CA ALA A 25 -2.54 9.62 -4.78
C ALA A 25 -3.46 9.63 -3.55
N PHE A 26 -3.93 10.80 -3.11
CA PHE A 26 -4.92 10.92 -2.03
C PHE A 26 -6.27 10.29 -2.43
N ALA A 27 -6.79 10.62 -3.61
CA ALA A 27 -8.05 10.05 -4.10
C ALA A 27 -7.97 8.52 -4.21
N ILE A 28 -6.83 8.00 -4.71
CA ILE A 28 -6.57 6.56 -4.84
C ILE A 28 -6.51 5.91 -3.46
N GLY A 29 -5.79 6.51 -2.51
CA GLY A 29 -5.67 5.99 -1.16
C GLY A 29 -7.02 5.92 -0.41
N VAL A 30 -7.87 6.94 -0.58
CA VAL A 30 -9.23 6.88 -0.01
C VAL A 30 -10.01 5.71 -0.62
N THR A 31 -10.01 5.54 -1.94
CA THR A 31 -10.71 4.44 -2.61
C THR A 31 -10.21 3.07 -2.15
N GLU A 32 -8.92 2.90 -1.94
CA GLU A 32 -8.32 1.62 -1.54
C GLU A 32 -8.90 1.14 -0.21
N PHE A 33 -8.88 1.98 0.81
CA PHE A 33 -9.17 1.56 2.18
C PHE A 33 -10.56 1.94 2.71
N ILE A 34 -11.31 2.82 2.02
CA ILE A 34 -12.62 3.27 2.51
C ILE A 34 -13.60 2.11 2.71
N VAL A 35 -13.54 1.08 1.87
CA VAL A 35 -14.44 -0.09 1.95
C VAL A 35 -14.35 -0.77 3.30
N VAL A 36 -13.17 -0.82 3.92
CA VAL A 36 -12.97 -1.40 5.26
C VAL A 36 -13.84 -0.69 6.30
N GLY A 37 -13.94 0.64 6.20
CA GLY A 37 -14.72 1.46 7.13
C GLY A 37 -16.23 1.44 6.91
N ILE A 38 -16.69 1.15 5.68
CA ILE A 38 -18.11 1.15 5.30
C ILE A 38 -18.63 -0.25 4.95
N LEU A 39 -17.85 -1.29 5.21
CA LEU A 39 -18.16 -2.67 4.84
C LEU A 39 -19.51 -3.16 5.37
N PRO A 40 -19.90 -2.92 6.66
CA PRO A 40 -21.23 -3.29 7.15
C PRO A 40 -22.37 -2.55 6.45
N SER A 41 -22.16 -1.27 6.10
CA SER A 41 -23.17 -0.46 5.39
C SER A 41 -23.42 -0.98 3.98
N ILE A 42 -22.36 -1.42 3.26
CA ILE A 42 -22.47 -2.05 1.96
C ILE A 42 -23.21 -3.38 2.07
N ALA A 43 -22.83 -4.25 3.01
CA ALA A 43 -23.43 -5.56 3.21
C ALA A 43 -24.94 -5.46 3.49
N LYS A 44 -25.33 -4.52 4.36
CA LYS A 44 -26.74 -4.27 4.71
C LYS A 44 -27.56 -3.78 3.53
N ASP A 45 -27.04 -2.78 2.80
CA ASP A 45 -27.79 -2.16 1.68
C ASP A 45 -27.95 -3.09 0.48
N LEU A 46 -26.87 -3.81 0.12
CA LEU A 46 -26.88 -4.77 -0.98
C LEU A 46 -27.44 -6.15 -0.59
N ARG A 47 -27.82 -6.35 0.67
CA ARG A 47 -28.36 -7.62 1.23
C ARG A 47 -27.44 -8.83 0.97
N ILE A 48 -26.15 -8.60 1.15
CA ILE A 48 -25.12 -9.63 1.03
C ILE A 48 -24.49 -9.91 2.38
N SER A 49 -23.78 -11.01 2.49
CA SER A 49 -23.04 -11.34 3.71
C SER A 49 -21.79 -10.45 3.89
N ILE A 50 -21.32 -10.33 5.12
CA ILE A 50 -20.11 -9.54 5.46
C ILE A 50 -18.87 -10.11 4.76
N GLU A 51 -18.75 -11.43 4.67
CA GLU A 51 -17.65 -12.08 3.96
C GLU A 51 -17.70 -11.78 2.45
N SER A 52 -18.90 -11.75 1.83
CA SER A 52 -19.06 -11.33 0.44
C SER A 52 -18.66 -9.86 0.26
N ALA A 53 -19.04 -8.98 1.16
CA ALA A 53 -18.59 -7.59 1.13
C ALA A 53 -17.07 -7.48 1.28
N GLY A 54 -16.43 -8.31 2.12
CA GLY A 54 -14.98 -8.38 2.30
C GLY A 54 -14.21 -8.75 1.02
N SER A 55 -14.85 -9.48 0.09
CA SER A 55 -14.24 -9.79 -1.21
C SER A 55 -14.00 -8.55 -2.09
N LEU A 56 -14.68 -7.43 -1.82
CA LEU A 56 -14.37 -6.15 -2.46
C LEU A 56 -12.93 -5.66 -2.16
N VAL A 57 -12.38 -6.02 -1.01
CA VAL A 57 -10.99 -5.70 -0.63
C VAL A 57 -10.03 -6.70 -1.26
N SER A 58 -10.31 -8.00 -1.12
CA SER A 58 -9.43 -9.05 -1.62
C SER A 58 -9.31 -9.04 -3.14
N LEU A 59 -10.42 -8.91 -3.87
CA LEU A 59 -10.44 -8.90 -5.33
C LEU A 59 -9.88 -7.59 -5.91
N TYR A 60 -10.07 -6.46 -5.21
CA TYR A 60 -9.39 -5.21 -5.55
C TYR A 60 -7.86 -5.38 -5.49
N ALA A 61 -7.35 -5.89 -4.37
CA ALA A 61 -5.93 -6.09 -4.18
C ALA A 61 -5.36 -7.15 -5.16
N LEU A 62 -6.10 -8.20 -5.45
CA LEU A 62 -5.71 -9.20 -6.45
C LEU A 62 -5.63 -8.59 -7.86
N ALA A 63 -6.64 -7.81 -8.25
CA ALA A 63 -6.65 -7.12 -9.54
C ALA A 63 -5.48 -6.15 -9.67
N LEU A 64 -5.13 -5.44 -8.59
CA LEU A 64 -3.97 -4.55 -8.52
C LEU A 64 -2.66 -5.34 -8.63
N ALA A 65 -2.52 -6.42 -7.87
CA ALA A 65 -1.31 -7.25 -7.86
C ALA A 65 -0.98 -7.83 -9.25
N ILE A 66 -1.99 -8.27 -9.98
CA ILE A 66 -1.84 -8.83 -11.33
C ILE A 66 -1.79 -7.72 -12.39
N GLY A 67 -2.69 -6.74 -12.28
CA GLY A 67 -2.89 -5.70 -13.29
C GLY A 67 -1.73 -4.71 -13.38
N THR A 68 -1.10 -4.37 -12.24
CA THR A 68 -0.01 -3.38 -12.20
C THR A 68 1.17 -3.75 -13.10
N PRO A 69 1.82 -4.93 -12.98
CA PRO A 69 2.95 -5.26 -13.83
C PRO A 69 2.58 -5.31 -15.30
N LEU A 70 1.41 -5.87 -15.61
CA LEU A 70 0.92 -5.99 -16.99
C LEU A 70 0.67 -4.61 -17.62
N LEU A 71 0.00 -3.72 -16.88
CA LEU A 71 -0.34 -2.40 -17.40
C LEU A 71 0.87 -1.47 -17.47
N VAL A 72 1.84 -1.59 -16.55
CA VAL A 72 3.12 -0.87 -16.63
C VAL A 72 3.88 -1.25 -17.89
N LEU A 73 3.94 -2.54 -18.23
CA LEU A 73 4.56 -3.01 -19.47
C LEU A 73 3.82 -2.50 -20.71
N LEU A 74 2.49 -2.59 -20.72
CA LEU A 74 1.66 -2.12 -21.84
C LEU A 74 1.79 -0.61 -22.07
N MET A 75 1.82 0.18 -20.98
CA MET A 75 1.92 1.64 -21.05
C MET A 75 3.36 2.16 -21.17
N SER A 76 4.37 1.31 -21.19
CA SER A 76 5.79 1.69 -21.25
C SER A 76 6.14 2.56 -22.47
N ARG A 77 5.39 2.42 -23.57
CA ARG A 77 5.57 3.16 -24.83
C ARG A 77 4.75 4.44 -24.92
N LEU A 78 3.82 4.69 -24.00
CA LEU A 78 2.97 5.87 -24.02
C LEU A 78 3.71 7.09 -23.44
N PRO A 79 3.41 8.31 -23.92
CA PRO A 79 3.87 9.55 -23.28
C PRO A 79 3.39 9.56 -21.81
N ARG A 80 4.29 9.87 -20.87
CA ARG A 80 4.02 9.77 -19.42
C ARG A 80 2.80 10.58 -18.97
N LYS A 81 2.61 11.80 -19.52
CA LYS A 81 1.44 12.61 -19.21
C LYS A 81 0.15 11.95 -19.69
N ALA A 82 0.13 11.45 -20.93
CA ALA A 82 -1.06 10.76 -21.47
C ALA A 82 -1.41 9.49 -20.67
N ALA A 83 -0.38 8.70 -20.28
CA ALA A 83 -0.58 7.52 -19.44
C ALA A 83 -1.22 7.88 -18.08
N LEU A 84 -0.69 8.89 -17.37
CA LEU A 84 -1.23 9.33 -16.08
C LEU A 84 -2.65 9.88 -16.19
N LEU A 85 -2.93 10.70 -17.23
CA LEU A 85 -4.28 11.21 -17.47
C LEU A 85 -5.26 10.07 -17.80
N GLY A 86 -4.85 9.14 -18.67
CA GLY A 86 -5.65 7.95 -18.99
C GLY A 86 -5.96 7.09 -17.77
N LEU A 87 -4.94 6.81 -16.92
CA LEU A 87 -5.12 6.06 -15.68
C LEU A 87 -6.07 6.75 -14.70
N MET A 88 -5.94 8.07 -14.53
CA MET A 88 -6.85 8.82 -13.65
C MET A 88 -8.27 8.91 -14.23
N SER A 89 -8.42 8.95 -15.56
CA SER A 89 -9.74 8.88 -16.20
C SER A 89 -10.41 7.52 -16.00
N VAL A 90 -9.65 6.42 -16.13
CA VAL A 90 -10.14 5.05 -15.84
C VAL A 90 -10.49 4.92 -14.37
N PHE A 91 -9.66 5.46 -13.46
CA PHE A 91 -9.91 5.47 -12.03
C PHE A 91 -11.20 6.25 -11.68
N LEU A 92 -11.41 7.42 -12.29
CA LEU A 92 -12.63 8.22 -12.14
C LEU A 92 -13.85 7.46 -12.61
N ALA A 93 -13.80 6.87 -13.82
CA ALA A 93 -14.91 6.08 -14.38
C ALA A 93 -15.27 4.87 -13.50
N GLY A 94 -14.27 4.15 -12.98
CA GLY A 94 -14.49 3.03 -12.06
C GLY A 94 -15.13 3.45 -10.74
N ASN A 95 -14.75 4.61 -10.17
CA ASN A 95 -15.40 5.14 -8.97
C ASN A 95 -16.81 5.66 -9.25
N LEU A 96 -17.08 6.25 -10.42
CA LEU A 96 -18.45 6.58 -10.85
C LEU A 96 -19.30 5.31 -10.91
N LEU A 97 -18.81 4.25 -11.54
CA LEU A 97 -19.51 2.97 -11.62
C LEU A 97 -19.81 2.42 -10.21
N ALA A 98 -18.85 2.50 -9.29
CA ALA A 98 -19.03 2.10 -7.90
C ALA A 98 -20.08 2.97 -7.18
N ALA A 99 -20.06 4.29 -7.36
CA ALA A 99 -20.99 5.24 -6.74
C ALA A 99 -22.44 5.04 -7.19
N PHE A 100 -22.66 4.67 -8.46
CA PHE A 100 -23.99 4.38 -9.03
C PHE A 100 -24.40 2.90 -8.96
N SER A 101 -23.58 2.06 -8.35
CA SER A 101 -23.88 0.62 -8.30
C SER A 101 -25.10 0.32 -7.41
N HIS A 102 -25.96 -0.55 -7.90
CA HIS A 102 -27.11 -1.08 -7.17
C HIS A 102 -26.99 -2.59 -6.89
N THR A 103 -25.94 -3.22 -7.43
CA THR A 103 -25.62 -4.63 -7.22
C THR A 103 -24.17 -4.81 -6.81
N PHE A 104 -23.90 -5.94 -6.17
CA PHE A 104 -22.53 -6.29 -5.75
C PHE A 104 -21.58 -6.42 -6.96
N GLU A 105 -22.04 -7.06 -8.04
CA GLU A 105 -21.23 -7.31 -9.23
C GLU A 105 -20.82 -6.00 -9.90
N LEU A 106 -21.72 -5.01 -9.96
CA LEU A 106 -21.43 -3.71 -10.54
C LEU A 106 -20.45 -2.92 -9.66
N LEU A 107 -20.62 -2.98 -8.34
CA LEU A 107 -19.68 -2.40 -7.39
C LEU A 107 -18.30 -3.04 -7.53
N LEU A 108 -18.23 -4.37 -7.59
CA LEU A 108 -16.99 -5.12 -7.76
C LEU A 108 -16.30 -4.78 -9.09
N LEU A 109 -17.06 -4.69 -10.19
CA LEU A 109 -16.50 -4.28 -11.48
C LEU A 109 -15.85 -2.88 -11.39
N GLY A 110 -16.54 -1.91 -10.78
CA GLY A 110 -15.98 -0.58 -10.53
C GLY A 110 -14.67 -0.65 -9.71
N ARG A 111 -14.64 -1.50 -8.70
CA ARG A 111 -13.45 -1.75 -7.86
C ARG A 111 -12.28 -2.35 -8.66
N VAL A 112 -12.54 -3.35 -9.50
CA VAL A 112 -11.50 -3.96 -10.35
C VAL A 112 -10.93 -2.95 -11.35
N ILE A 113 -11.78 -2.15 -11.98
CA ILE A 113 -11.36 -1.09 -12.90
C ILE A 113 -10.44 -0.07 -12.17
N THR A 114 -10.83 0.38 -10.98
CA THR A 114 -10.01 1.33 -10.21
C THR A 114 -8.69 0.71 -9.73
N ALA A 115 -8.68 -0.57 -9.38
CA ALA A 115 -7.49 -1.29 -8.92
C ALA A 115 -6.40 -1.35 -10.00
N VAL A 116 -6.78 -1.68 -11.23
CA VAL A 116 -5.83 -1.78 -12.34
C VAL A 116 -5.16 -0.43 -12.65
N ALA A 117 -5.92 0.67 -12.55
CA ALA A 117 -5.38 2.02 -12.71
C ALA A 117 -4.47 2.44 -11.54
N HIS A 118 -4.80 2.05 -10.31
CA HIS A 118 -4.13 2.45 -9.06
C HIS A 118 -2.63 2.11 -9.07
N GLY A 119 -2.26 0.84 -9.17
CA GLY A 119 -0.86 0.43 -9.05
C GLY A 119 0.02 1.02 -10.15
N THR A 120 -0.49 1.10 -11.36
CA THR A 120 0.19 1.69 -12.52
C THR A 120 0.37 3.18 -12.34
N PHE A 121 -0.61 3.89 -11.77
CA PHE A 121 -0.50 5.30 -11.44
C PHE A 121 0.68 5.56 -10.49
N PHE A 122 0.83 4.77 -9.42
CA PHE A 122 1.95 4.93 -8.49
C PHE A 122 3.31 4.62 -9.14
N ALA A 123 3.38 3.57 -9.95
CA ALA A 123 4.61 3.18 -10.63
C ALA A 123 5.10 4.28 -11.60
N ILE A 124 4.21 4.80 -12.45
CA ILE A 124 4.54 5.86 -13.42
C ILE A 124 4.67 7.21 -12.71
N GLY A 125 3.78 7.52 -11.77
CA GLY A 125 3.75 8.78 -11.05
C GLY A 125 5.02 9.03 -10.24
N ALA A 126 5.58 8.01 -9.59
CA ALA A 126 6.83 8.13 -8.85
C ALA A 126 8.00 8.54 -9.75
N THR A 127 8.12 7.93 -10.94
CA THR A 127 9.16 8.29 -11.91
C THR A 127 8.96 9.69 -12.47
N VAL A 128 7.71 10.09 -12.72
CA VAL A 128 7.37 11.45 -13.16
C VAL A 128 7.66 12.46 -12.04
N ALA A 129 7.25 12.21 -10.80
CA ALA A 129 7.55 13.10 -9.67
C ALA A 129 9.06 13.34 -9.53
N ALA A 130 9.87 12.27 -9.64
CA ALA A 130 11.34 12.37 -9.62
C ALA A 130 11.88 13.20 -10.80
N SER A 131 11.29 13.10 -11.98
CA SER A 131 11.74 13.82 -13.18
C SER A 131 11.41 15.32 -13.20
N LEU A 132 10.47 15.75 -12.36
CA LEU A 132 10.04 17.16 -12.26
C LEU A 132 10.98 18.02 -11.39
N VAL A 133 11.97 17.43 -10.74
CA VAL A 133 12.90 18.10 -9.82
C VAL A 133 14.34 17.71 -10.10
N ALA A 134 15.30 18.47 -9.54
CA ALA A 134 16.70 18.08 -9.60
C ALA A 134 16.94 16.71 -8.95
N LYS A 135 17.91 15.94 -9.44
CA LYS A 135 18.21 14.57 -8.99
C LYS A 135 18.37 14.45 -7.46
N ALA A 136 18.97 15.45 -6.82
CA ALA A 136 19.13 15.52 -5.36
C ALA A 136 17.79 15.65 -4.60
N GLN A 137 16.72 16.10 -5.26
CA GLN A 137 15.38 16.29 -4.68
C GLN A 137 14.38 15.21 -5.08
N ALA A 138 14.79 14.25 -5.91
CA ALA A 138 13.90 13.20 -6.45
C ALA A 138 13.18 12.41 -5.33
N GLY A 139 13.90 12.01 -4.30
CA GLY A 139 13.32 11.32 -3.15
C GLY A 139 12.26 12.15 -2.44
N ARG A 140 12.48 13.46 -2.27
CA ARG A 140 11.51 14.38 -1.67
C ARG A 140 10.24 14.51 -2.52
N ALA A 141 10.38 14.60 -3.83
CA ALA A 141 9.22 14.69 -4.73
C ALA A 141 8.37 13.41 -4.70
N ILE A 142 9.02 12.23 -4.69
CA ILE A 142 8.33 10.94 -4.52
C ILE A 142 7.61 10.91 -3.17
N SER A 143 8.28 11.31 -2.09
CA SER A 143 7.68 11.34 -0.74
C SER A 143 6.45 12.26 -0.68
N VAL A 144 6.49 13.43 -1.34
CA VAL A 144 5.32 14.34 -1.39
C VAL A 144 4.16 13.70 -2.14
N MET A 145 4.42 12.99 -3.24
CA MET A 145 3.36 12.23 -3.94
C MET A 145 2.74 11.17 -3.02
N PHE A 146 3.57 10.35 -2.35
CA PHE A 146 3.09 9.31 -1.45
C PHE A 146 2.47 9.85 -0.14
N ALA A 147 2.78 11.09 0.24
CA ALA A 147 2.10 11.75 1.35
C ALA A 147 0.59 11.87 1.10
N GLY A 148 0.14 11.94 -0.16
CA GLY A 148 -1.28 11.85 -0.51
C GLY A 148 -1.92 10.56 -0.01
N LEU A 149 -1.27 9.40 -0.24
CA LEU A 149 -1.74 8.11 0.26
C LEU A 149 -1.81 8.05 1.80
N THR A 150 -0.78 8.57 2.46
CA THR A 150 -0.74 8.61 3.93
C THR A 150 -1.83 9.51 4.51
N LEU A 151 -2.05 10.69 3.90
CA LEU A 151 -3.15 11.59 4.28
C LEU A 151 -4.53 10.94 4.05
N ALA A 152 -4.67 10.12 3.01
CA ALA A 152 -5.91 9.36 2.79
C ALA A 152 -6.20 8.41 3.97
N MET A 153 -5.19 7.73 4.50
CA MET A 153 -5.35 6.85 5.66
C MET A 153 -5.72 7.62 6.93
N VAL A 154 -5.11 8.80 7.15
CA VAL A 154 -5.29 9.58 8.40
C VAL A 154 -6.62 10.34 8.40
N ILE A 155 -7.02 10.90 7.26
CA ILE A 155 -8.17 11.80 7.17
C ILE A 155 -9.26 11.23 6.24
N GLY A 156 -8.87 10.77 5.04
CA GLY A 156 -9.82 10.39 3.99
C GLY A 156 -10.66 9.17 4.36
N VAL A 157 -10.02 8.12 4.85
CA VAL A 157 -10.70 6.88 5.22
C VAL A 157 -11.62 7.07 6.44
N PRO A 158 -11.18 7.66 7.56
CA PRO A 158 -12.07 7.90 8.69
C PRO A 158 -13.24 8.83 8.36
N LEU A 159 -12.98 9.94 7.66
CA LEU A 159 -14.04 10.87 7.27
C LEU A 159 -15.04 10.21 6.32
N GLY A 160 -14.54 9.47 5.33
CA GLY A 160 -15.39 8.73 4.41
C GLY A 160 -16.18 7.61 5.11
N SER A 161 -15.58 6.91 6.07
CA SER A 161 -16.26 5.91 6.90
C SER A 161 -17.39 6.55 7.71
N PHE A 162 -17.10 7.67 8.37
CA PHE A 162 -18.12 8.42 9.15
C PHE A 162 -19.27 8.87 8.26
N LEU A 163 -18.99 9.55 7.15
CA LEU A 163 -20.01 10.03 6.22
C LEU A 163 -20.77 8.87 5.57
N GLY A 164 -20.07 7.80 5.19
CA GLY A 164 -20.67 6.62 4.57
C GLY A 164 -21.62 5.86 5.49
N ASN A 165 -21.32 5.80 6.77
CA ASN A 165 -22.20 5.18 7.77
C ASN A 165 -23.40 6.05 8.14
N LEU A 166 -23.30 7.39 8.07
CA LEU A 166 -24.40 8.31 8.37
C LEU A 166 -25.31 8.58 7.17
N MET A 167 -24.74 8.79 5.98
CA MET A 167 -25.43 9.31 4.81
C MET A 167 -25.52 8.29 3.66
N GLY A 168 -25.00 7.08 3.88
CA GLY A 168 -24.96 6.01 2.89
C GLY A 168 -23.60 5.81 2.25
N TRP A 169 -23.25 4.55 2.06
CA TRP A 169 -21.93 4.09 1.61
C TRP A 169 -21.51 4.58 0.20
N ARG A 170 -22.46 5.07 -0.60
CA ARG A 170 -22.20 5.63 -1.94
C ARG A 170 -21.57 7.01 -1.89
N LEU A 171 -21.87 7.81 -0.85
CA LEU A 171 -21.38 9.19 -0.71
C LEU A 171 -19.84 9.28 -0.74
N PRO A 172 -19.07 8.45 -0.02
CA PRO A 172 -17.61 8.43 -0.13
C PRO A 172 -17.10 8.20 -1.56
N PHE A 173 -17.73 7.33 -2.35
CA PHE A 173 -17.35 7.13 -3.75
C PHE A 173 -17.59 8.36 -4.61
N PHE A 174 -18.72 9.09 -4.40
CA PHE A 174 -18.94 10.38 -5.06
C PHE A 174 -17.88 11.42 -4.65
N ALA A 175 -17.51 11.47 -3.38
CA ALA A 175 -16.44 12.35 -2.91
C ALA A 175 -15.10 12.01 -3.60
N VAL A 176 -14.78 10.74 -3.74
CA VAL A 176 -13.58 10.29 -4.49
C VAL A 176 -13.67 10.67 -5.97
N VAL A 177 -14.83 10.59 -6.60
CA VAL A 177 -15.02 11.05 -8.00
C VAL A 177 -14.67 12.52 -8.14
N VAL A 178 -15.12 13.36 -7.21
CA VAL A 178 -14.77 14.80 -7.21
C VAL A 178 -13.26 14.99 -7.03
N LEU A 179 -12.64 14.29 -6.08
CA LEU A 179 -11.20 14.36 -5.83
C LEU A 179 -10.40 13.87 -7.05
N ALA A 180 -10.82 12.77 -7.70
CA ALA A 180 -10.20 12.25 -8.91
C ALA A 180 -10.31 13.23 -10.08
N ALA A 181 -11.47 13.91 -10.24
CA ALA A 181 -11.67 14.94 -11.25
C ALA A 181 -10.77 16.15 -11.01
N LEU A 182 -10.64 16.59 -9.76
CA LEU A 182 -9.69 17.66 -9.36
C LEU A 182 -8.24 17.24 -9.63
N GLY A 183 -7.86 16.02 -9.28
CA GLY A 183 -6.54 15.47 -9.57
C GLY A 183 -6.25 15.39 -11.08
N LEU A 184 -7.23 14.92 -11.86
CA LEU A 184 -7.15 14.86 -13.32
C LEU A 184 -6.95 16.26 -13.94
N ALA A 185 -7.77 17.23 -13.54
CA ALA A 185 -7.69 18.62 -13.99
C ALA A 185 -6.33 19.26 -13.59
N ALA A 186 -5.89 19.05 -12.37
CA ALA A 186 -4.59 19.51 -11.89
C ALA A 186 -3.43 18.93 -12.68
N MET A 187 -3.44 17.61 -12.94
CA MET A 187 -2.42 16.94 -13.76
C MET A 187 -2.47 17.42 -15.21
N ALA A 188 -3.64 17.57 -15.81
CA ALA A 188 -3.78 18.10 -17.17
C ALA A 188 -3.16 19.49 -17.29
N ARG A 189 -3.37 20.36 -16.28
CA ARG A 189 -2.92 21.76 -16.24
C ARG A 189 -1.44 21.92 -15.88
N TRP A 190 -0.92 21.10 -14.94
CA TRP A 190 0.38 21.33 -14.30
C TRP A 190 1.49 20.35 -14.69
N LEU A 191 1.15 19.20 -15.30
CA LEU A 191 2.18 18.32 -15.84
C LEU A 191 2.66 18.82 -17.20
N PRO A 192 3.98 18.90 -17.43
CA PRO A 192 4.55 19.28 -18.73
C PRO A 192 4.12 18.32 -19.83
N ALA A 193 3.92 18.83 -21.06
CA ALA A 193 3.61 17.99 -22.23
C ALA A 193 4.80 17.12 -22.67
N GLY A 194 6.03 17.62 -22.49
CA GLY A 194 7.26 17.00 -22.96
C GLY A 194 7.94 16.05 -21.94
N LEU A 195 7.16 15.40 -21.06
CA LEU A 195 7.73 14.40 -20.15
C LEU A 195 8.34 13.24 -20.94
N ALA A 196 9.62 12.99 -20.71
CA ALA A 196 10.36 11.93 -21.39
C ALA A 196 9.68 10.57 -21.21
N GLN A 197 9.61 9.81 -22.29
CA GLN A 197 9.20 8.42 -22.25
C GLN A 197 10.15 7.64 -21.32
N GLY A 198 9.65 6.70 -20.53
CA GLY A 198 10.52 5.86 -19.75
C GLY A 198 11.50 5.11 -20.65
N LYS A 199 12.77 5.13 -20.27
CA LYS A 199 13.76 4.21 -20.84
C LYS A 199 13.44 2.79 -20.34
N GLY A 200 12.32 2.22 -20.80
CA GLY A 200 11.99 0.83 -20.51
C GLY A 200 13.10 -0.05 -21.05
N GLY A 201 13.83 -0.74 -20.17
CA GLY A 201 14.69 -1.83 -20.57
C GLY A 201 13.88 -2.87 -21.38
N LYS A 202 14.56 -3.74 -22.14
CA LYS A 202 13.87 -4.82 -22.88
C LYS A 202 12.95 -5.58 -21.91
N ALA A 203 11.68 -5.74 -22.27
CA ALA A 203 10.70 -6.45 -21.44
C ALA A 203 11.21 -7.83 -20.98
N THR A 204 11.96 -8.51 -21.81
CA THR A 204 12.61 -9.79 -21.50
C THR A 204 13.58 -9.69 -20.32
N THR A 205 14.36 -8.60 -20.22
CA THR A 205 15.30 -8.39 -19.11
C THR A 205 14.56 -8.10 -17.80
N GLN A 206 13.45 -7.38 -17.87
CA GLN A 206 12.60 -7.11 -16.70
C GLN A 206 11.90 -8.37 -16.22
N LEU A 207 11.30 -9.13 -17.14
CA LEU A 207 10.64 -10.40 -16.82
C LEU A 207 11.62 -11.46 -16.27
N ALA A 208 12.91 -11.40 -16.60
CA ALA A 208 13.93 -12.28 -16.01
C ALA A 208 14.02 -12.16 -14.48
N ALA A 209 13.60 -11.02 -13.88
CA ALA A 209 13.54 -10.88 -12.43
C ALA A 209 12.54 -11.86 -11.79
N LEU A 210 11.46 -12.25 -12.49
CA LEU A 210 10.52 -13.28 -12.03
C LEU A 210 11.15 -14.69 -11.95
N GLY A 211 12.26 -14.93 -12.63
CA GLY A 211 13.07 -16.18 -12.49
C GLY A 211 14.05 -16.15 -11.32
N SER A 212 14.22 -15.01 -10.64
CA SER A 212 15.17 -14.85 -9.55
C SER A 212 14.61 -15.38 -8.22
N GLY A 213 15.16 -16.49 -7.70
CA GLY A 213 14.77 -17.04 -6.42
C GLY A 213 14.82 -16.02 -5.27
N PRO A 214 15.87 -15.18 -5.10
CA PRO A 214 15.90 -14.12 -4.09
C PRO A 214 14.78 -13.07 -4.24
N ILE A 215 14.42 -12.68 -5.47
CA ILE A 215 13.30 -11.74 -5.70
C ILE A 215 11.97 -12.37 -5.28
N LEU A 216 11.70 -13.62 -5.71
CA LEU A 216 10.49 -14.35 -5.30
C LEU A 216 10.45 -14.58 -3.79
N THR A 217 11.59 -14.82 -3.16
CA THR A 217 11.67 -14.95 -1.69
C THR A 217 11.33 -13.63 -1.01
N MET A 218 11.84 -12.50 -1.51
CA MET A 218 11.49 -11.19 -0.95
C MET A 218 10.02 -10.85 -1.17
N MET A 219 9.45 -11.22 -2.33
CA MET A 219 7.99 -11.12 -2.56
C MET A 219 7.21 -11.95 -1.54
N ALA A 220 7.65 -13.17 -1.23
CA ALA A 220 7.01 -13.99 -0.20
C ALA A 220 7.08 -13.34 1.20
N VAL A 221 8.23 -12.75 1.57
CA VAL A 221 8.37 -11.98 2.83
C VAL A 221 7.36 -10.83 2.85
N THR A 222 7.22 -10.08 1.75
CA THR A 222 6.28 -8.96 1.66
C THR A 222 4.83 -9.46 1.73
N THR A 223 4.48 -10.50 0.98
CA THR A 223 3.12 -11.07 0.94
C THR A 223 2.68 -11.55 2.31
N PHE A 224 3.48 -12.38 2.98
CA PHE A 224 3.13 -12.89 4.31
C PHE A 224 3.26 -11.81 5.40
N GLY A 225 4.33 -11.00 5.36
CA GLY A 225 4.59 -9.99 6.39
C GLY A 225 3.54 -8.89 6.40
N PHE A 226 3.32 -8.23 5.27
CA PHE A 226 2.32 -7.16 5.17
C PHE A 226 0.90 -7.70 5.19
N GLY A 227 0.65 -8.79 4.47
CA GLY A 227 -0.65 -9.47 4.42
C GLY A 227 -1.15 -9.99 5.75
N SER A 228 -0.24 -10.22 6.73
CA SER A 228 -0.57 -10.76 8.06
C SER A 228 -1.65 -9.95 8.79
N SER A 229 -1.69 -8.64 8.60
CA SER A 229 -2.70 -7.79 9.24
C SER A 229 -4.08 -7.89 8.59
N PHE A 230 -4.17 -8.28 7.32
CA PHE A 230 -5.40 -8.09 6.54
C PHE A 230 -6.48 -9.14 6.77
N ALA A 231 -6.18 -10.26 7.40
CA ALA A 231 -7.20 -11.21 7.84
C ALA A 231 -8.17 -10.59 8.86
N ALA A 232 -7.64 -9.76 9.78
CA ALA A 232 -8.44 -9.03 10.75
C ALA A 232 -8.79 -7.61 10.29
N PHE A 233 -7.84 -6.88 9.70
CA PHE A 233 -8.04 -5.47 9.33
C PHE A 233 -9.15 -5.26 8.30
N THR A 234 -9.31 -6.16 7.34
CA THR A 234 -10.42 -6.09 6.36
C THR A 234 -11.79 -6.07 7.04
N PHE A 235 -11.90 -6.75 8.17
CA PHE A 235 -13.13 -6.85 8.96
C PHE A 235 -13.06 -6.05 10.26
N ILE A 236 -12.18 -5.05 10.34
CA ILE A 236 -11.96 -4.30 11.59
C ILE A 236 -13.24 -3.60 12.06
N THR A 237 -14.04 -3.05 11.14
CA THR A 237 -15.29 -2.39 11.51
C THR A 237 -16.27 -3.37 12.16
N PRO A 238 -16.64 -4.51 11.54
CA PRO A 238 -17.48 -5.50 12.22
C PRO A 238 -16.81 -6.11 13.46
N ILE A 239 -15.49 -6.25 13.53
CA ILE A 239 -14.81 -6.66 14.78
C ILE A 239 -15.07 -5.63 15.87
N LEU A 240 -14.93 -4.35 15.61
CA LEU A 240 -15.15 -3.28 16.58
C LEU A 240 -16.62 -3.18 17.00
N THR A 241 -17.58 -3.32 16.06
CA THR A 241 -19.01 -3.19 16.37
C THR A 241 -19.61 -4.47 16.98
N ASP A 242 -19.42 -5.60 16.34
CA ASP A 242 -20.18 -6.82 16.64
C ASP A 242 -19.47 -7.72 17.67
N VAL A 243 -18.13 -7.63 17.78
CA VAL A 243 -17.34 -8.41 18.72
C VAL A 243 -16.94 -7.59 19.94
N THR A 244 -16.36 -6.37 19.72
CA THR A 244 -15.89 -5.52 20.81
C THR A 244 -17.03 -4.68 21.43
N GLY A 245 -18.13 -4.43 20.68
CA GLY A 245 -19.32 -3.74 21.16
C GLY A 245 -19.23 -2.22 21.11
N PHE A 246 -18.40 -1.65 20.22
CA PHE A 246 -18.41 -0.20 19.96
C PHE A 246 -19.60 0.21 19.10
N SER A 247 -20.04 1.47 19.25
CA SER A 247 -20.96 2.06 18.27
C SER A 247 -20.27 2.26 16.90
N ALA A 248 -21.05 2.31 15.82
CA ALA A 248 -20.53 2.56 14.47
C ALA A 248 -19.76 3.90 14.39
N THR A 249 -20.23 4.92 15.10
CA THR A 249 -19.54 6.22 15.19
C THR A 249 -18.19 6.08 15.88
N MET A 250 -18.10 5.35 17.00
CA MET A 250 -16.84 5.12 17.70
C MET A 250 -15.89 4.24 16.86
N ALA A 251 -16.40 3.21 16.19
CA ALA A 251 -15.58 2.42 15.27
C ALA A 251 -14.96 3.28 14.15
N SER A 252 -15.74 4.20 13.55
CA SER A 252 -15.22 5.15 12.57
C SER A 252 -14.15 6.09 13.15
N ALA A 253 -14.36 6.57 14.41
CA ALA A 253 -13.37 7.40 15.11
C ALA A 253 -12.08 6.64 15.40
N LEU A 254 -12.17 5.35 15.76
CA LEU A 254 -11.00 4.49 15.99
C LEU A 254 -10.17 4.23 14.72
N LEU A 255 -10.77 4.34 13.53
CA LEU A 255 -10.01 4.31 12.29
C LEU A 255 -9.08 5.54 12.14
N ILE A 256 -9.40 6.69 12.78
CA ILE A 256 -8.48 7.83 12.86
C ILE A 256 -7.26 7.44 13.69
N VAL A 257 -7.48 6.81 14.85
CA VAL A 257 -6.40 6.34 15.72
C VAL A 257 -5.49 5.37 14.96
N PHE A 258 -6.07 4.44 14.22
CA PHE A 258 -5.31 3.52 13.37
C PHE A 258 -4.56 4.25 12.25
N GLY A 259 -5.20 5.22 11.57
CA GLY A 259 -4.56 6.03 10.53
C GLY A 259 -3.35 6.83 11.04
N VAL A 260 -3.48 7.49 12.20
CA VAL A 260 -2.35 8.18 12.86
C VAL A 260 -1.25 7.20 13.22
N ALA A 261 -1.61 6.01 13.71
CA ALA A 261 -0.68 4.95 14.04
C ALA A 261 0.10 4.45 12.81
N THR A 262 -0.56 4.31 11.66
CA THR A 262 0.11 3.92 10.40
C THR A 262 1.14 4.94 9.95
N PHE A 263 0.84 6.23 10.10
CA PHE A 263 1.79 7.31 9.82
C PHE A 263 3.01 7.26 10.76
N ALA A 264 2.77 7.18 12.08
CA ALA A 264 3.83 7.04 13.07
C ALA A 264 4.68 5.78 12.81
N GLY A 265 4.02 4.67 12.47
CA GLY A 265 4.66 3.42 12.13
C GLY A 265 5.58 3.52 10.92
N ASN A 266 5.13 4.17 9.85
CA ASN A 266 5.93 4.38 8.65
C ASN A 266 7.21 5.18 8.95
N LEU A 267 7.11 6.23 9.77
CA LEU A 267 8.27 7.02 10.21
C LEU A 267 9.22 6.18 11.07
N ALA A 268 8.69 5.47 12.07
CA ALA A 268 9.48 4.60 12.95
C ALA A 268 10.15 3.46 12.16
N GLY A 269 9.44 2.86 11.21
CA GLY A 269 9.97 1.83 10.32
C GLY A 269 11.10 2.31 9.43
N GLY A 270 10.95 3.50 8.85
CA GLY A 270 12.00 4.16 8.08
C GLY A 270 13.24 4.44 8.93
N TYR A 271 13.05 4.96 10.14
CA TYR A 271 14.13 5.21 11.09
C TYR A 271 14.88 3.92 11.47
N LEU A 272 14.14 2.88 11.87
CA LEU A 272 14.73 1.58 12.22
C LEU A 272 15.47 0.95 11.02
N THR A 273 14.92 1.07 9.83
CA THR A 273 15.54 0.56 8.60
C THR A 273 16.88 1.23 8.31
N SER A 274 16.96 2.56 8.53
CA SER A 274 18.20 3.33 8.30
C SER A 274 19.28 3.00 9.33
N HIS A 275 18.92 2.74 10.60
CA HIS A 275 19.88 2.54 11.69
C HIS A 275 20.29 1.08 11.88
N LEU A 276 19.34 0.13 11.74
CA LEU A 276 19.60 -1.30 11.96
C LEU A 276 19.90 -2.06 10.65
N GLY A 277 19.62 -1.44 9.50
CA GLY A 277 19.56 -2.11 8.21
C GLY A 277 18.25 -2.89 8.03
N TRP A 278 17.80 -3.04 6.78
CA TRP A 278 16.49 -3.59 6.45
C TRP A 278 16.21 -5.00 7.00
N GLN A 279 17.22 -5.88 7.07
CA GLN A 279 17.03 -7.27 7.55
C GLN A 279 16.71 -7.34 9.04
N LYS A 280 17.46 -6.58 9.86
CA LYS A 280 17.26 -6.57 11.33
C LYS A 280 15.98 -5.83 11.67
N ALA A 281 15.73 -4.69 11.02
CA ALA A 281 14.51 -3.91 11.21
C ALA A 281 13.26 -4.75 10.87
N LEU A 282 13.29 -5.45 9.72
CA LEU A 282 12.18 -6.27 9.27
C LEU A 282 11.92 -7.44 10.22
N ARG A 283 12.97 -8.14 10.67
CA ARG A 283 12.82 -9.23 11.65
C ARG A 283 12.20 -8.74 12.95
N LEU A 284 12.70 -7.62 13.49
CA LEU A 284 12.18 -7.03 14.73
C LEU A 284 10.70 -6.65 14.56
N MET A 285 10.35 -5.97 13.48
CA MET A 285 8.98 -5.53 13.24
C MET A 285 8.01 -6.67 13.00
N LEU A 286 8.41 -7.75 12.32
CA LEU A 286 7.58 -8.95 12.15
C LEU A 286 7.29 -9.62 13.49
N LEU A 287 8.28 -9.71 14.38
CA LEU A 287 8.10 -10.26 15.73
C LEU A 287 7.18 -9.37 16.57
N LEU A 288 7.40 -8.04 16.54
CA LEU A 288 6.54 -7.10 17.26
C LEU A 288 5.12 -7.09 16.72
N LEU A 289 4.95 -7.23 15.40
CA LEU A 289 3.63 -7.37 14.80
C LEU A 289 2.95 -8.67 15.22
N ALA A 290 3.65 -9.81 15.26
CA ALA A 290 3.10 -11.07 15.75
C ALA A 290 2.64 -10.95 17.22
N VAL A 291 3.46 -10.35 18.09
CA VAL A 291 3.10 -10.08 19.49
C VAL A 291 1.88 -9.14 19.58
N THR A 292 1.84 -8.11 18.74
CA THR A 292 0.71 -7.18 18.70
C THR A 292 -0.58 -7.88 18.25
N GLN A 293 -0.52 -8.76 17.27
CA GLN A 293 -1.67 -9.55 16.81
C GLN A 293 -2.20 -10.50 17.93
N VAL A 294 -1.30 -11.07 18.73
CA VAL A 294 -1.71 -11.80 19.97
C VAL A 294 -2.44 -10.84 20.91
N GLY A 295 -1.87 -9.63 21.11
CA GLY A 295 -2.52 -8.59 21.91
C GLY A 295 -3.92 -8.23 21.41
N VAL A 296 -4.11 -8.09 20.08
CA VAL A 296 -5.42 -7.85 19.47
C VAL A 296 -6.37 -9.00 19.79
N ALA A 297 -5.94 -10.26 19.60
CA ALA A 297 -6.78 -11.43 19.88
C ALA A 297 -7.23 -11.50 21.33
N LEU A 298 -6.35 -11.19 22.29
CA LEU A 298 -6.66 -11.20 23.71
C LEU A 298 -7.49 -10.00 24.18
N SER A 299 -7.43 -8.90 23.44
CA SER A 299 -8.12 -7.64 23.76
C SER A 299 -9.47 -7.49 23.07
N ILE A 300 -9.86 -8.45 22.22
CA ILE A 300 -10.96 -8.30 21.27
C ILE A 300 -12.33 -8.06 21.95
N SER A 301 -12.50 -8.53 23.19
CA SER A 301 -13.74 -8.35 23.98
C SER A 301 -13.70 -7.11 24.89
N SER A 302 -12.59 -6.35 24.93
CA SER A 302 -12.43 -5.20 25.83
C SER A 302 -12.26 -3.91 25.03
N GLN A 303 -13.21 -3.00 25.14
CA GLN A 303 -13.16 -1.72 24.45
C GLN A 303 -11.91 -0.90 24.81
N TRP A 304 -11.53 -0.88 26.09
CA TRP A 304 -10.34 -0.17 26.57
C TRP A 304 -9.05 -0.73 25.96
N LEU A 305 -8.83 -2.01 26.09
CA LEU A 305 -7.64 -2.67 25.59
C LEU A 305 -7.58 -2.62 24.07
N MET A 306 -8.73 -2.78 23.40
CA MET A 306 -8.83 -2.71 21.96
C MET A 306 -8.45 -1.32 21.42
N THR A 307 -8.85 -0.24 22.10
CA THR A 307 -8.46 1.12 21.71
C THR A 307 -6.94 1.31 21.74
N VAL A 308 -6.27 0.85 22.79
CA VAL A 308 -4.83 0.96 22.94
C VAL A 308 -4.09 0.09 21.94
N ILE A 309 -4.48 -1.20 21.83
CA ILE A 309 -3.79 -2.15 20.97
C ILE A 309 -3.97 -1.83 19.48
N LEU A 310 -5.09 -1.20 19.10
CA LEU A 310 -5.36 -0.76 17.75
C LEU A 310 -4.31 0.26 17.25
N PHE A 311 -3.89 1.19 18.12
CA PHE A 311 -2.80 2.11 17.83
C PHE A 311 -1.48 1.35 17.64
N VAL A 312 -1.12 0.48 18.57
CA VAL A 312 0.11 -0.32 18.50
C VAL A 312 0.13 -1.19 17.23
N TRP A 313 -1.04 -1.76 16.88
CA TRP A 313 -1.19 -2.55 15.67
C TRP A 313 -0.92 -1.72 14.40
N GLY A 314 -1.52 -0.54 14.28
CA GLY A 314 -1.28 0.35 13.15
C GLY A 314 0.19 0.71 12.97
N VAL A 315 0.90 0.96 14.08
CA VAL A 315 2.35 1.25 14.07
C VAL A 315 3.14 0.09 13.45
N PHE A 316 2.96 -1.14 13.91
CA PHE A 316 3.75 -2.26 13.43
C PHE A 316 3.26 -2.82 12.08
N ALA A 317 1.96 -2.76 11.80
CA ALA A 317 1.41 -3.22 10.53
C ALA A 317 1.96 -2.43 9.33
N PHE A 318 2.04 -1.11 9.43
CA PHE A 318 2.52 -0.25 8.34
C PHE A 318 3.99 0.14 8.48
N GLY A 319 4.56 0.02 9.66
CA GLY A 319 5.99 0.20 9.90
C GLY A 319 6.89 -0.77 9.14
N LEU A 320 6.35 -1.93 8.73
CA LEU A 320 7.05 -2.89 7.86
C LEU A 320 7.38 -2.33 6.48
N SER A 321 6.55 -1.42 5.94
CA SER A 321 6.61 -1.00 4.53
C SER A 321 7.96 -0.46 4.09
N PRO A 322 8.63 0.46 4.82
CA PRO A 322 9.96 0.95 4.44
C PRO A 322 11.02 -0.16 4.41
N ALA A 323 10.98 -1.09 5.38
CA ALA A 323 11.95 -2.18 5.46
C ALA A 323 11.73 -3.22 4.34
N LEU A 324 10.48 -3.51 3.99
CA LEU A 324 10.13 -4.39 2.86
C LEU A 324 10.58 -3.78 1.54
N GLN A 325 10.35 -2.48 1.33
CA GLN A 325 10.78 -1.80 0.11
C GLN A 325 12.29 -1.73 0.00
N ALA A 326 12.99 -1.35 1.07
CA ALA A 326 14.46 -1.33 1.11
C ALA A 326 15.05 -2.72 0.89
N GLY A 327 14.45 -3.76 1.47
CA GLY A 327 14.84 -5.14 1.29
C GLY A 327 14.71 -5.63 -0.15
N MET A 328 13.61 -5.27 -0.83
CA MET A 328 13.43 -5.59 -2.24
C MET A 328 14.47 -4.89 -3.12
N LEU A 329 14.69 -3.59 -2.93
CA LEU A 329 15.67 -2.82 -3.68
C LEU A 329 17.09 -3.40 -3.50
N ALA A 330 17.52 -3.62 -2.25
CA ALA A 330 18.83 -4.20 -1.96
C ALA A 330 18.99 -5.61 -2.54
N THR A 331 17.91 -6.41 -2.57
CA THR A 331 17.91 -7.75 -3.19
C THR A 331 18.01 -7.62 -4.71
N ALA A 332 17.28 -6.69 -5.32
CA ALA A 332 17.31 -6.47 -6.77
C ALA A 332 18.68 -5.95 -7.24
N GLU A 333 19.26 -4.98 -6.55
CA GLU A 333 20.60 -4.47 -6.85
C GLU A 333 21.66 -5.59 -6.83
N ARG A 334 21.52 -6.54 -5.90
CA ARG A 334 22.47 -7.64 -5.73
C ARG A 334 22.30 -8.80 -6.72
N TYR A 335 21.07 -9.12 -7.12
CA TYR A 335 20.75 -10.33 -7.90
C TYR A 335 20.21 -10.05 -9.30
N THR A 336 19.59 -8.89 -9.52
CA THR A 336 18.97 -8.47 -10.79
C THR A 336 19.19 -6.98 -11.06
N PRO A 337 20.46 -6.48 -11.11
CA PRO A 337 20.76 -5.05 -11.14
C PRO A 337 20.17 -4.31 -12.37
N GLN A 338 19.85 -5.04 -13.44
CA GLN A 338 19.23 -4.46 -14.64
C GLN A 338 17.70 -4.34 -14.54
N ALA A 339 17.09 -4.86 -13.47
CA ALA A 339 15.63 -4.91 -13.29
C ALA A 339 15.19 -4.35 -11.92
N VAL A 340 15.93 -3.42 -11.32
CA VAL A 340 15.65 -2.87 -9.99
C VAL A 340 14.28 -2.19 -9.95
N ASP A 341 13.96 -1.37 -10.95
CA ASP A 341 12.66 -0.68 -11.02
C ASP A 341 11.49 -1.67 -11.16
N PHE A 342 11.68 -2.71 -11.96
CA PHE A 342 10.67 -3.76 -12.12
C PHE A 342 10.48 -4.58 -10.83
N ALA A 343 11.57 -4.92 -10.15
CA ALA A 343 11.52 -5.59 -8.85
C ALA A 343 10.81 -4.74 -7.78
N SER A 344 11.00 -3.41 -7.81
CA SER A 344 10.23 -2.48 -6.98
C SER A 344 8.73 -2.58 -7.26
N GLY A 345 8.35 -2.64 -8.55
CA GLY A 345 6.96 -2.86 -8.97
C GLY A 345 6.41 -4.23 -8.51
N LEU A 346 7.22 -5.28 -8.60
CA LEU A 346 6.87 -6.62 -8.08
C LEU A 346 6.64 -6.60 -6.57
N ASN A 347 7.35 -5.75 -5.82
CA ASN A 347 7.10 -5.59 -4.39
C ASN A 347 5.74 -4.94 -4.11
N ILE A 348 5.33 -3.95 -4.92
CA ILE A 348 3.97 -3.38 -4.85
C ILE A 348 2.92 -4.47 -5.11
N SER A 349 3.15 -5.31 -6.12
CA SER A 349 2.29 -6.47 -6.37
C SER A 349 2.27 -7.45 -5.20
N ALA A 350 3.40 -7.70 -4.55
CA ALA A 350 3.50 -8.58 -3.38
C ALA A 350 2.76 -8.02 -2.16
N PHE A 351 2.80 -6.70 -1.91
CA PHE A 351 1.97 -6.04 -0.90
C PHE A 351 0.49 -6.34 -1.14
N ASN A 352 0.03 -6.15 -2.36
CA ASN A 352 -1.38 -6.33 -2.71
C ASN A 352 -1.80 -7.81 -2.77
N LEU A 353 -0.89 -8.70 -3.16
CA LEU A 353 -1.12 -10.14 -3.03
C LEU A 353 -1.30 -10.53 -1.56
N GLY A 354 -0.51 -9.95 -0.65
CA GLY A 354 -0.67 -10.11 0.79
C GLY A 354 -2.03 -9.60 1.30
N ILE A 355 -2.45 -8.41 0.87
CA ILE A 355 -3.78 -7.87 1.18
C ILE A 355 -4.86 -8.83 0.69
N SER A 356 -4.76 -9.31 -0.55
CA SER A 356 -5.75 -10.22 -1.15
C SER A 356 -5.85 -11.53 -0.36
N VAL A 357 -4.73 -12.23 -0.17
CA VAL A 357 -4.70 -13.51 0.53
C VAL A 357 -5.17 -13.36 1.99
N GLY A 358 -4.69 -12.33 2.69
CA GLY A 358 -5.11 -12.04 4.06
C GLY A 358 -6.62 -11.78 4.14
N SER A 359 -7.16 -10.92 3.28
CA SER A 359 -8.59 -10.61 3.25
C SER A 359 -9.47 -11.82 2.90
N MET A 360 -9.02 -12.68 1.96
CA MET A 360 -9.73 -13.93 1.63
C MET A 360 -9.75 -14.89 2.83
N LEU A 361 -8.63 -15.02 3.54
CA LEU A 361 -8.55 -15.83 4.76
C LEU A 361 -9.48 -15.27 5.84
N GLY A 362 -9.50 -13.94 6.03
CA GLY A 362 -10.44 -13.28 6.92
C GLY A 362 -11.90 -13.54 6.55
N ALA A 363 -12.25 -13.44 5.26
CA ALA A 363 -13.59 -13.76 4.76
C ALA A 363 -14.00 -15.21 5.08
N LEU A 364 -13.09 -16.16 4.88
CA LEU A 364 -13.31 -17.56 5.23
C LEU A 364 -13.53 -17.75 6.74
N MET A 365 -12.82 -17.01 7.58
CA MET A 365 -13.02 -17.08 9.03
C MET A 365 -14.37 -16.47 9.44
N VAL A 366 -14.76 -15.36 8.81
CA VAL A 366 -16.09 -14.74 9.03
C VAL A 366 -17.22 -15.70 8.63
N SER A 367 -17.11 -16.34 7.48
CA SER A 367 -18.12 -17.31 7.00
C SER A 367 -18.26 -18.55 7.93
N ARG A 368 -17.21 -18.86 8.70
CA ARG A 368 -17.19 -19.93 9.69
C ARG A 368 -17.55 -19.45 11.11
N HIS A 369 -18.04 -18.22 11.28
CA HIS A 369 -18.31 -17.59 12.60
C HIS A 369 -17.07 -17.49 13.51
N MET A 370 -15.87 -17.42 12.89
CA MET A 370 -14.59 -17.38 13.58
C MET A 370 -13.93 -15.99 13.49
N MET A 371 -14.70 -14.91 13.29
CA MET A 371 -14.19 -13.54 13.11
C MET A 371 -13.25 -13.12 14.24
N ALA A 372 -13.59 -13.46 15.49
CA ALA A 372 -12.77 -13.16 16.68
C ALA A 372 -11.38 -13.83 16.66
N LEU A 373 -11.21 -14.89 15.87
CA LEU A 373 -9.94 -15.61 15.74
C LEU A 373 -9.07 -15.09 14.58
N SER A 374 -9.58 -14.14 13.78
CA SER A 374 -8.83 -13.61 12.62
C SER A 374 -7.45 -13.02 12.95
N PRO A 375 -7.18 -12.41 14.13
CA PRO A 375 -5.83 -11.97 14.49
C PRO A 375 -4.82 -13.12 14.60
N TRP A 376 -5.25 -14.34 14.97
CA TRP A 376 -4.37 -15.52 15.03
C TRP A 376 -3.85 -15.95 13.66
N ALA A 377 -4.66 -15.78 12.60
CA ALA A 377 -4.19 -15.96 11.23
C ALA A 377 -3.08 -14.95 10.90
N GLY A 378 -3.19 -13.74 11.41
CA GLY A 378 -2.15 -12.71 11.32
C GLY A 378 -0.86 -13.12 12.04
N VAL A 379 -0.95 -13.67 13.25
CA VAL A 379 0.21 -14.22 13.97
C VAL A 379 0.92 -15.26 13.13
N ALA A 380 0.19 -16.24 12.61
CA ALA A 380 0.75 -17.31 11.80
C ALA A 380 1.45 -16.76 10.55
N ALA A 381 0.83 -15.83 9.83
CA ALA A 381 1.40 -15.24 8.63
C ALA A 381 2.67 -14.40 8.93
N ALA A 382 2.67 -13.60 10.00
CA ALA A 382 3.84 -12.82 10.41
C ALA A 382 5.03 -13.71 10.78
N LEU A 383 4.78 -14.82 11.48
CA LEU A 383 5.82 -15.81 11.80
C LEU A 383 6.29 -16.57 10.56
N LEU A 384 5.37 -16.94 9.66
CA LEU A 384 5.72 -17.57 8.38
C LEU A 384 6.64 -16.68 7.53
N ALA A 385 6.45 -15.36 7.55
CA ALA A 385 7.32 -14.41 6.82
C ALA A 385 8.79 -14.45 7.28
N LEU A 386 9.05 -14.88 8.52
CA LEU A 386 10.41 -15.02 9.05
C LEU A 386 11.20 -16.16 8.37
N LEU A 387 10.54 -17.19 7.84
CA LEU A 387 11.20 -18.33 7.20
C LEU A 387 11.91 -17.90 5.89
N PRO A 388 11.22 -17.31 4.89
CA PRO A 388 11.88 -16.81 3.70
C PRO A 388 12.88 -15.69 4.00
N LEU A 389 12.62 -14.83 5.01
CA LEU A 389 13.58 -13.82 5.44
C LEU A 389 14.87 -14.43 5.97
N ALA A 390 14.80 -15.48 6.79
CA ALA A 390 15.95 -16.19 7.32
C ALA A 390 16.75 -16.89 6.20
N TRP A 391 16.07 -17.50 5.23
CA TRP A 391 16.70 -18.11 4.07
C TRP A 391 17.47 -17.07 3.25
N LEU A 392 16.87 -15.92 2.97
CA LEU A 392 17.51 -14.83 2.22
C LEU A 392 18.73 -14.28 2.96
N ALA A 393 18.65 -14.13 4.29
CA ALA A 393 19.76 -13.69 5.13
C ALA A 393 20.96 -14.65 5.04
N ARG A 394 20.73 -15.96 5.16
CA ARG A 394 21.79 -16.99 5.04
C ARG A 394 22.44 -16.95 3.66
N ARG A 395 21.64 -16.84 2.59
CA ARG A 395 22.15 -16.76 1.22
C ARG A 395 22.99 -15.51 0.96
N ASN A 396 22.60 -14.40 1.56
CA ASN A 396 23.36 -13.15 1.47
C ASN A 396 24.74 -13.24 2.14
N VAL A 397 24.83 -13.91 3.28
CA VAL A 397 26.13 -14.16 3.98
C VAL A 397 27.02 -15.07 3.15
N ALA A 398 26.49 -16.19 2.65
CA ALA A 398 27.25 -17.13 1.83
C ALA A 398 27.85 -16.49 0.57
N LYS A 399 27.07 -15.64 -0.13
CA LYS A 399 27.57 -14.94 -1.32
C LYS A 399 28.64 -13.88 -0.97
N SER A 400 28.55 -13.24 0.19
CA SER A 400 29.57 -12.27 0.63
C SER A 400 30.87 -12.96 1.02
N GLY A 401 30.81 -14.12 1.68
CA GLY A 401 31.98 -14.94 2.01
C GLY A 401 32.71 -15.44 0.76
N ALA A 402 31.99 -15.94 -0.24
CA ALA A 402 32.57 -16.41 -1.50
C ALA A 402 33.26 -15.30 -2.30
N VAL A 403 32.75 -14.06 -2.24
CA VAL A 403 33.41 -12.90 -2.87
C VAL A 403 34.69 -12.50 -2.12
N ALA A 404 34.64 -12.49 -0.79
CA ALA A 404 35.81 -12.18 0.04
C ALA A 404 36.94 -13.21 -0.18
N GLN A 405 36.60 -14.48 -0.28
CA GLN A 405 37.58 -15.55 -0.52
C GLN A 405 38.26 -15.45 -1.89
N ARG A 406 37.51 -15.09 -2.94
CA ARG A 406 38.09 -14.86 -4.29
C ARG A 406 39.02 -13.64 -4.36
N LEU A 407 38.79 -12.62 -3.51
CA LEU A 407 39.68 -11.45 -3.42
C LEU A 407 40.97 -11.72 -2.63
N HIS A 408 41.02 -12.80 -1.84
CA HIS A 408 42.24 -13.24 -1.15
C HIS A 408 43.06 -14.26 -1.96
N GLU A 409 42.47 -14.90 -2.97
CA GLU A 409 43.10 -15.91 -3.82
C GLU A 409 43.65 -15.35 -5.15
N GLY A 410 43.33 -14.07 -5.48
CA GLY A 410 43.81 -13.38 -6.70
C GLY A 410 44.69 -12.18 -6.38
#